data_0f8600a338f4502832d0687776bffc4a
#
_entry.id   0f8600a338f4502832d0687776bffc4a
#
_cell.length_a   1.000
_cell.length_b   1.000
_cell.length_c   1.000
_cell.angle_alpha   90.00
_cell.angle_beta   90.00
_cell.angle_gamma   90.00
#
_symmetry.space_group_name_H-M   'P 1'
#
loop_
_entity.id
_entity.type
_entity.pdbx_description
1 polymer ?
#
loop_
_entity_poly.entity_id
_entity_poly.type
_entity_poly.pdbx_seq_one_letter_code
_entity_poly.pdbx_strand_id
1 'polypeptide(L)'
;VLLSAISYGLFVFGSLFVLAPFNVGYTYALYQMYASADEKVTGNSMRNGFRHYFRNVWGMFLMGLFINLWSLLLIIPGFVKMYAYALTPYILIDYPDLSANQAINLSRKMMKGHKFDLFFLHLSFIGWGILSVFTLCVGLLWLVPYMTTAQAAFYQNVKNEYLQSVN
;
A
#
# COMPACT_ATOMS: atom_id res chain seq x y z
N VAL A 1 31.91 -5.79 9.37
CA VAL A 1 30.68 -6.54 9.07
C VAL A 1 29.56 -6.20 10.08
N LEU A 2 29.79 -6.29 11.42
CA LEU A 2 28.77 -5.96 12.43
C LEU A 2 28.36 -4.47 12.40
N LEU A 3 29.32 -3.55 12.31
CA LEU A 3 29.05 -2.11 12.21
C LEU A 3 28.28 -1.73 10.94
N SER A 4 28.59 -2.36 9.81
CA SER A 4 27.88 -2.13 8.56
C SER A 4 26.43 -2.68 8.61
N ALA A 5 26.22 -3.83 9.25
CA ALA A 5 24.88 -4.39 9.44
C ALA A 5 24.01 -3.51 10.37
N ILE A 6 24.60 -2.97 11.44
CA ILE A 6 23.91 -2.05 12.35
C ILE A 6 23.58 -0.73 11.63
N SER A 7 24.51 -0.17 10.86
CA SER A 7 24.29 1.04 10.08
C SER A 7 23.21 0.86 9.02
N TYR A 8 23.19 -0.29 8.34
CA TYR A 8 22.14 -0.64 7.36
C TYR A 8 20.77 -0.81 8.03
N GLY A 9 20.74 -1.48 9.19
CA GLY A 9 19.52 -1.63 9.99
C GLY A 9 18.95 -0.28 10.44
N LEU A 10 19.80 0.62 10.96
CA LEU A 10 19.41 1.97 11.37
C LEU A 10 18.92 2.82 10.18
N PHE A 11 19.57 2.69 9.01
CA PHE A 11 19.14 3.40 7.81
C PHE A 11 17.76 2.91 7.32
N VAL A 12 17.56 1.60 7.27
CA VAL A 12 16.26 1.00 6.88
C VAL A 12 15.17 1.38 7.88
N PHE A 13 15.49 1.35 9.18
CA PHE A 13 14.54 1.72 10.24
C PHE A 13 14.20 3.22 10.19
N GLY A 14 15.20 4.08 9.99
CA GLY A 14 15.02 5.53 9.86
C GLY A 14 14.21 5.91 8.61
N SER A 15 14.47 5.24 7.49
CA SER A 15 13.72 5.46 6.25
C SER A 15 12.24 5.13 6.39
N LEU A 16 11.89 4.12 7.19
CA LEU A 16 10.51 3.75 7.45
C LEU A 16 9.72 4.89 8.11
N PHE A 17 10.34 5.59 9.09
CA PHE A 17 9.69 6.71 9.78
C PHE A 17 9.41 7.89 8.85
N VAL A 18 10.25 8.12 7.86
CA VAL A 18 10.08 9.22 6.90
C VAL A 18 9.19 8.78 5.73
N LEU A 19 9.44 7.60 5.15
CA LEU A 19 8.75 7.15 3.94
C LEU A 19 7.31 6.68 4.20
N ALA A 20 7.00 6.15 5.39
CA ALA A 20 5.65 5.68 5.69
C ALA A 20 4.58 6.78 5.58
N PRO A 21 4.72 7.96 6.23
CA PRO A 21 3.73 9.01 6.10
C PRO A 21 3.67 9.60 4.68
N PHE A 22 4.80 9.65 3.96
CA PHE A 22 4.80 10.05 2.55
C PHE A 22 4.05 9.07 1.67
N ASN A 23 4.23 7.77 1.89
CA ASN A 23 3.54 6.73 1.15
C ASN A 23 2.01 6.80 1.38
N VAL A 24 1.59 6.97 2.63
CA VAL A 24 0.17 7.14 2.97
C VAL A 24 -0.38 8.44 2.37
N GLY A 25 0.36 9.55 2.44
CA GLY A 25 -0.03 10.84 1.84
C GLY A 25 -0.15 10.77 0.32
N TYR A 26 0.78 10.10 -0.34
CA TYR A 26 0.76 9.86 -1.79
C TYR A 26 -0.44 8.99 -2.20
N THR A 27 -0.66 7.88 -1.49
CA THR A 27 -1.82 7.02 -1.70
C THR A 27 -3.13 7.77 -1.51
N TYR A 28 -3.21 8.64 -0.49
CA TYR A 28 -4.38 9.49 -0.24
C TYR A 28 -4.62 10.48 -1.40
N ALA A 29 -3.56 11.12 -1.89
CA ALA A 29 -3.68 12.07 -3.00
C ALA A 29 -4.23 11.39 -4.27
N LEU A 30 -3.69 10.22 -4.63
CA LEU A 30 -4.16 9.47 -5.79
C LEU A 30 -5.56 8.87 -5.59
N TYR A 31 -5.87 8.44 -4.37
CA TYR A 31 -7.20 7.96 -4.03
C TYR A 31 -8.25 9.07 -4.17
N GLN A 32 -7.96 10.28 -3.71
CA GLN A 32 -8.85 11.43 -3.90
C GLN A 32 -9.03 11.77 -5.38
N MET A 33 -7.98 11.75 -6.18
CA MET A 33 -8.09 11.97 -7.63
C MET A 33 -9.03 10.97 -8.31
N TYR A 34 -9.03 9.72 -7.83
CA TYR A 34 -9.90 8.68 -8.38
C TYR A 34 -11.35 8.82 -7.87
N ALA A 35 -11.52 9.10 -6.58
CA ALA A 35 -12.83 9.14 -5.92
C ALA A 35 -13.61 10.43 -6.22
N SER A 36 -12.92 11.54 -6.46
CA SER A 36 -13.50 12.87 -6.71
C SER A 36 -12.89 13.45 -7.99
N ALA A 37 -13.57 13.26 -9.11
CA ALA A 37 -13.10 13.75 -10.42
C ALA A 37 -12.91 15.28 -10.49
N ASP A 38 -13.46 16.05 -9.52
CA ASP A 38 -13.45 17.51 -9.47
C ASP A 38 -12.50 18.12 -8.43
N GLU A 39 -11.92 17.33 -7.51
CA GLU A 39 -11.04 17.88 -6.49
C GLU A 39 -9.58 17.95 -6.97
N LYS A 40 -9.07 19.16 -7.14
CA LYS A 40 -7.64 19.40 -7.39
C LYS A 40 -6.82 18.84 -6.23
N VAL A 41 -5.86 17.96 -6.54
CA VAL A 41 -4.87 17.50 -5.55
C VAL A 41 -4.16 18.71 -4.97
N THR A 42 -4.50 19.04 -3.75
CA THR A 42 -3.92 20.16 -3.02
C THR A 42 -2.81 19.62 -2.11
N GLY A 43 -1.81 20.45 -1.79
CA GLY A 43 -0.76 20.10 -0.83
C GLY A 43 -1.28 19.65 0.55
N ASN A 44 -2.56 19.88 0.84
CA ASN A 44 -3.27 19.36 2.01
C ASN A 44 -3.40 17.83 1.99
N SER A 45 -3.46 17.19 0.83
CA SER A 45 -3.57 15.72 0.71
C SER A 45 -2.31 15.03 1.24
N MET A 46 -1.13 15.58 0.92
CA MET A 46 0.15 15.11 1.48
C MET A 46 0.19 15.30 3.01
N ARG A 47 -0.30 16.46 3.49
CA ARG A 47 -0.34 16.76 4.93
C ARG A 47 -1.24 15.82 5.72
N ASN A 48 -2.29 15.25 5.11
CA ASN A 48 -3.15 14.24 5.74
C ASN A 48 -2.41 12.94 6.06
N GLY A 49 -1.37 12.58 5.31
CA GLY A 49 -0.47 11.47 5.65
C GLY A 49 0.23 11.65 7.00
N PHE A 50 0.48 12.91 7.40
CA PHE A 50 1.11 13.26 8.67
C PHE A 50 0.13 13.49 9.82
N ARG A 51 -1.17 13.65 9.55
CA ARG A 51 -2.18 13.96 10.57
C ARG A 51 -2.30 12.88 11.64
N HIS A 52 -2.10 11.62 11.27
CA HIS A 52 -2.09 10.49 12.19
C HIS A 52 -0.73 9.76 12.11
N TYR A 53 0.36 10.52 12.21
CA TYR A 53 1.72 10.05 11.96
C TYR A 53 2.04 8.71 12.65
N PHE A 54 1.90 8.66 13.97
CA PHE A 54 2.25 7.46 14.75
C PHE A 54 1.40 6.25 14.35
N ARG A 55 0.11 6.43 14.11
CA ARG A 55 -0.77 5.35 13.67
C ARG A 55 -0.38 4.83 12.28
N ASN A 56 -0.08 5.73 11.35
CA ASN A 56 0.28 5.38 9.98
C ASN A 56 1.64 4.67 9.94
N VAL A 57 2.64 5.21 10.66
CA VAL A 57 3.97 4.58 10.79
C VAL A 57 3.84 3.21 11.45
N TRP A 58 3.08 3.10 12.54
CA TRP A 58 2.88 1.83 13.24
C TRP A 58 2.15 0.80 12.38
N GLY A 59 1.13 1.21 11.64
CA GLY A 59 0.41 0.35 10.70
C GLY A 59 1.29 -0.19 9.59
N MET A 60 2.09 0.68 8.96
CA MET A 60 3.03 0.29 7.91
C MET A 60 4.16 -0.59 8.45
N PHE A 61 4.66 -0.30 9.66
CA PHE A 61 5.66 -1.12 10.34
C PHE A 61 5.12 -2.52 10.64
N LEU A 62 3.94 -2.63 11.25
CA LEU A 62 3.32 -3.93 11.53
C LEU A 62 3.04 -4.73 10.26
N MET A 63 2.54 -4.07 9.22
CA MET A 63 2.33 -4.69 7.92
C MET A 63 3.64 -5.27 7.38
N GLY A 64 4.72 -4.47 7.36
CA GLY A 64 6.04 -4.90 6.92
C GLY A 64 6.62 -6.02 7.79
N LEU A 65 6.49 -5.92 9.11
CA LEU A 65 6.94 -6.95 10.05
C LEU A 65 6.24 -8.29 9.80
N PHE A 66 4.92 -8.29 9.65
CA PHE A 66 4.17 -9.50 9.38
C PHE A 66 4.52 -10.13 8.02
N ILE A 67 4.69 -9.31 6.98
CA ILE A 67 5.12 -9.82 5.67
C ILE A 67 6.51 -10.45 5.78
N ASN A 68 7.47 -9.78 6.41
CA ASN A 68 8.84 -10.30 6.56
C ASN A 68 8.87 -11.59 7.38
N LEU A 69 8.14 -11.65 8.50
CA LEU A 69 8.07 -12.84 9.35
C LEU A 69 7.53 -14.05 8.59
N TRP A 70 6.48 -13.85 7.79
CA TRP A 70 5.90 -14.91 6.97
C TRP A 70 6.77 -15.27 5.76
N SER A 71 7.48 -14.31 5.19
CA SER A 71 8.42 -14.55 4.08
C SER A 71 9.65 -15.33 4.54
N LEU A 72 10.10 -15.10 5.77
CA LEU A 72 11.22 -15.84 6.36
C LEU A 72 10.86 -17.32 6.61
N LEU A 73 9.59 -17.57 6.97
CA LEU A 73 9.13 -18.93 7.28
C LEU A 73 8.94 -19.79 6.01
N LEU A 74 8.35 -19.20 4.98
CA LEU A 74 8.13 -19.84 3.67
C LEU A 74 7.81 -18.74 2.63
N ILE A 75 8.46 -18.75 1.49
CA ILE A 75 8.29 -17.77 0.42
C ILE A 75 6.82 -17.67 -0.02
N ILE A 76 6.16 -18.79 -0.25
CA ILE A 76 4.77 -18.86 -0.73
C ILE A 76 3.76 -18.19 0.22
N PRO A 77 3.69 -18.52 1.53
CA PRO A 77 2.78 -17.83 2.44
C PRO A 77 3.12 -16.35 2.64
N GLY A 78 4.38 -15.95 2.47
CA GLY A 78 4.79 -14.54 2.47
C GLY A 78 4.09 -13.75 1.36
N PHE A 79 4.09 -14.25 0.14
CA PHE A 79 3.36 -13.64 -0.98
C PHE A 79 1.85 -13.56 -0.71
N VAL A 80 1.24 -14.64 -0.23
CA VAL A 80 -0.20 -14.65 0.11
C VAL A 80 -0.54 -13.62 1.18
N LYS A 81 0.35 -13.39 2.16
CA LYS A 81 0.16 -12.38 3.21
C LYS A 81 0.40 -10.96 2.70
N MET A 82 1.35 -10.75 1.80
CA MET A 82 1.56 -9.47 1.14
C MET A 82 0.28 -8.99 0.46
N TYR A 83 -0.36 -9.84 -0.34
CA TYR A 83 -1.65 -9.52 -0.97
C TYR A 83 -2.79 -9.35 0.05
N ALA A 84 -2.80 -10.13 1.12
CA ALA A 84 -3.82 -10.00 2.16
C ALA A 84 -3.78 -8.65 2.90
N TYR A 85 -2.63 -8.00 2.97
CA TYR A 85 -2.43 -6.71 3.65
C TYR A 85 -2.36 -5.52 2.69
N ALA A 86 -2.47 -5.75 1.39
CA ALA A 86 -2.29 -4.73 0.36
C ALA A 86 -3.27 -3.54 0.48
N LEU A 87 -4.47 -3.75 1.03
CA LEU A 87 -5.46 -2.71 1.20
C LEU A 87 -5.29 -1.88 2.49
N THR A 88 -4.35 -2.26 3.37
CA THR A 88 -4.14 -1.57 4.66
C THR A 88 -3.93 -0.06 4.53
N PRO A 89 -3.10 0.47 3.58
CA PRO A 89 -2.91 1.91 3.43
C PRO A 89 -4.22 2.66 3.12
N TYR A 90 -5.05 2.08 2.26
CA TYR A 90 -6.34 2.67 1.88
C TYR A 90 -7.33 2.67 3.06
N ILE A 91 -7.37 1.57 3.84
CA ILE A 91 -8.24 1.44 5.02
C ILE A 91 -7.82 2.44 6.12
N LEU A 92 -6.52 2.67 6.32
CA LEU A 92 -6.02 3.68 7.27
C LEU A 92 -6.43 5.10 6.89
N ILE A 93 -6.66 5.36 5.60
CA ILE A 93 -7.15 6.63 5.10
C ILE A 93 -8.65 6.75 5.31
N ASP A 94 -9.41 5.75 4.86
CA ASP A 94 -10.88 5.76 4.85
C ASP A 94 -11.50 5.68 6.25
N TYR A 95 -10.85 4.97 7.17
CA TYR A 95 -11.32 4.71 8.53
C TYR A 95 -10.31 5.22 9.56
N PRO A 96 -10.23 6.55 9.77
CA PRO A 96 -9.25 7.15 10.67
C PRO A 96 -9.40 6.75 12.14
N ASP A 97 -10.57 6.25 12.53
CA ASP A 97 -10.85 5.82 13.91
C ASP A 97 -10.39 4.39 14.21
N LEU A 98 -10.05 3.60 13.19
CA LEU A 98 -9.56 2.25 13.38
C LEU A 98 -8.09 2.24 13.85
N SER A 99 -7.77 1.34 14.78
CA SER A 99 -6.38 1.06 15.14
C SER A 99 -5.65 0.36 13.99
N ALA A 100 -4.31 0.43 13.98
CA ALA A 100 -3.49 -0.23 12.97
C ALA A 100 -3.77 -1.74 12.84
N ASN A 101 -3.94 -2.43 13.97
CA ASN A 101 -4.26 -3.85 13.99
C ASN A 101 -5.65 -4.15 13.41
N GLN A 102 -6.63 -3.28 13.67
CA GLN A 102 -7.98 -3.40 13.11
C GLN A 102 -7.96 -3.17 11.60
N ALA A 103 -7.20 -2.19 11.11
CA ALA A 103 -7.04 -1.94 9.68
C ALA A 103 -6.40 -3.13 8.95
N ILE A 104 -5.37 -3.76 9.52
CA ILE A 104 -4.76 -4.98 8.97
C ILE A 104 -5.76 -6.15 8.93
N ASN A 105 -6.53 -6.32 10.02
CA ASN A 105 -7.54 -7.39 10.08
C ASN A 105 -8.68 -7.15 9.09
N LEU A 106 -9.10 -5.90 8.90
CA LEU A 106 -10.11 -5.53 7.91
C LEU A 106 -9.60 -5.78 6.49
N SER A 107 -8.35 -5.40 6.18
CA SER A 107 -7.69 -5.70 4.91
C SER A 107 -7.72 -7.21 4.61
N ARG A 108 -7.39 -8.05 5.60
CA ARG A 108 -7.44 -9.51 5.45
C ARG A 108 -8.84 -10.03 5.14
N LYS A 109 -9.88 -9.46 5.77
CA LYS A 109 -11.28 -9.85 5.54
C LYS A 109 -11.72 -9.45 4.12
N MET A 110 -11.47 -8.22 3.74
CA MET A 110 -11.82 -7.69 2.41
C MET A 110 -11.09 -8.43 1.28
N MET A 111 -9.82 -8.79 1.48
CA MET A 111 -9.01 -9.52 0.49
C MET A 111 -9.28 -11.03 0.45
N LYS A 112 -10.22 -11.54 1.24
CA LYS A 112 -10.60 -12.96 1.20
C LYS A 112 -11.41 -13.23 -0.07
N GLY A 113 -10.79 -13.94 -1.02
CA GLY A 113 -11.34 -14.21 -2.36
C GLY A 113 -10.66 -13.39 -3.47
N HIS A 114 -10.27 -12.14 -3.21
CA HIS A 114 -9.77 -11.19 -4.19
C HIS A 114 -8.23 -11.12 -4.34
N LYS A 115 -7.48 -12.01 -3.68
CA LYS A 115 -6.00 -12.01 -3.76
C LYS A 115 -5.48 -12.29 -5.16
N PHE A 116 -6.14 -13.19 -5.87
CA PHE A 116 -5.77 -13.55 -7.24
C PHE A 116 -6.09 -12.40 -8.21
N ASP A 117 -7.19 -11.68 -7.99
CA ASP A 117 -7.56 -10.54 -8.84
C ASP A 117 -6.50 -9.44 -8.77
N LEU A 118 -6.02 -9.13 -7.55
CA LEU A 118 -4.92 -8.20 -7.37
C LEU A 118 -3.59 -8.74 -7.92
N PHE A 119 -3.35 -10.04 -7.79
CA PHE A 119 -2.17 -10.67 -8.39
C PHE A 119 -2.18 -10.55 -9.92
N PHE A 120 -3.29 -10.85 -10.57
CA PHE A 120 -3.43 -10.70 -12.02
C PHE A 120 -3.31 -9.24 -12.46
N LEU A 121 -3.86 -8.31 -11.68
CA LEU A 121 -3.66 -6.88 -11.91
C LEU A 121 -2.17 -6.52 -11.93
N HIS A 122 -1.40 -6.95 -10.94
CA HIS A 122 0.05 -6.73 -10.91
C HIS A 122 0.78 -7.45 -12.04
N LEU A 123 0.39 -8.67 -12.36
CA LEU A 123 0.97 -9.45 -13.46
C LEU A 123 0.81 -8.71 -14.81
N SER A 124 -0.34 -8.09 -15.03
CA SER A 124 -0.60 -7.25 -16.22
C SER A 124 0.39 -6.09 -16.32
N PHE A 125 0.84 -5.53 -15.21
CA PHE A 125 1.80 -4.43 -15.21
C PHE A 125 3.26 -4.86 -15.40
N ILE A 126 3.59 -6.15 -15.21
CA ILE A 126 4.97 -6.65 -15.40
C ILE A 126 5.43 -6.42 -16.84
N GLY A 127 4.57 -6.67 -17.83
CA GLY A 127 4.89 -6.41 -19.23
C GLY A 127 5.23 -4.94 -19.50
N TRP A 128 4.45 -4.03 -18.94
CA TRP A 128 4.70 -2.59 -19.02
C TRP A 128 5.96 -2.17 -18.25
N GLY A 129 6.23 -2.82 -17.11
CA GLY A 129 7.45 -2.64 -16.35
C GLY A 129 8.71 -2.99 -17.16
N ILE A 130 8.70 -4.15 -17.82
CA ILE A 130 9.79 -4.58 -18.71
C ILE A 130 9.99 -3.57 -19.84
N LEU A 131 8.91 -3.14 -20.50
CA LEU A 131 8.97 -2.13 -21.54
C LEU A 131 9.55 -0.80 -21.03
N SER A 132 9.23 -0.43 -19.78
CA SER A 132 9.75 0.80 -19.16
C SER A 132 11.26 0.76 -18.93
N VAL A 133 11.86 -0.43 -18.74
CA VAL A 133 13.32 -0.59 -18.62
C VAL A 133 14.00 -0.23 -19.95
N PHE A 134 13.42 -0.62 -21.09
CA PHE A 134 13.94 -0.27 -22.42
C PHE A 134 13.90 1.23 -22.72
N THR A 135 13.02 1.98 -22.07
CA THR A 135 12.93 3.45 -22.20
C THR A 135 13.78 4.18 -21.15
N LEU A 136 14.89 3.58 -20.68
CA LEU A 136 15.78 4.15 -19.64
C LEU A 136 15.02 4.58 -18.38
N CYS A 137 14.02 3.81 -17.97
CA CYS A 137 13.16 4.05 -16.80
C CYS A 137 12.24 5.29 -16.91
N VAL A 138 12.26 6.03 -18.00
CA VAL A 138 11.35 7.18 -18.20
C VAL A 138 9.88 6.72 -18.16
N GLY A 139 9.59 5.53 -18.71
CA GLY A 139 8.26 4.93 -18.65
C GLY A 139 7.73 4.68 -17.24
N LEU A 140 8.59 4.53 -16.24
CA LEU A 140 8.18 4.33 -14.85
C LEU A 140 7.49 5.57 -14.26
N LEU A 141 7.84 6.78 -14.71
CA LEU A 141 7.19 8.02 -14.25
C LEU A 141 5.69 8.03 -14.57
N TRP A 142 5.29 7.37 -15.64
CA TRP A 142 3.89 7.23 -16.04
C TRP A 142 3.26 5.95 -15.47
N LEU A 143 4.04 4.87 -15.39
CA LEU A 143 3.56 3.57 -14.95
C LEU A 143 3.22 3.57 -13.46
N VAL A 144 4.03 4.21 -12.61
CA VAL A 144 3.82 4.23 -11.15
C VAL A 144 2.50 4.89 -10.76
N PRO A 145 2.16 6.12 -11.21
CA PRO A 145 0.86 6.71 -10.87
C PRO A 145 -0.30 5.93 -11.47
N TYR A 146 -0.13 5.35 -12.66
CA TYR A 146 -1.17 4.51 -13.27
C TYR A 146 -1.45 3.23 -12.45
N MET A 147 -0.41 2.55 -11.98
CA MET A 147 -0.56 1.39 -11.10
C MET A 147 -1.26 1.74 -9.78
N THR A 148 -0.91 2.88 -9.19
CA THR A 148 -1.48 3.31 -7.91
C THR A 148 -2.96 3.70 -8.06
N THR A 149 -3.34 4.32 -9.16
CA THR A 149 -4.76 4.61 -9.45
C THR A 149 -5.56 3.34 -9.74
N ALA A 150 -4.97 2.37 -10.43
CA ALA A 150 -5.60 1.07 -10.66
C ALA A 150 -5.83 0.30 -9.35
N GLN A 151 -4.87 0.36 -8.42
CA GLN A 151 -5.04 -0.21 -7.08
C GLN A 151 -6.10 0.52 -6.25
N ALA A 152 -6.21 1.84 -6.38
CA ALA A 152 -7.28 2.61 -5.73
C ALA A 152 -8.66 2.22 -6.26
N ALA A 153 -8.80 2.02 -7.57
CA ALA A 153 -10.02 1.51 -8.19
C ALA A 153 -10.37 0.10 -7.68
N PHE A 154 -9.38 -0.78 -7.64
CA PHE A 154 -9.55 -2.12 -7.09
C PHE A 154 -10.02 -2.10 -5.64
N TYR A 155 -9.42 -1.24 -4.80
CA TYR A 155 -9.86 -1.06 -3.41
C TYR A 155 -11.33 -0.64 -3.32
N GLN A 156 -11.77 0.32 -4.13
CA GLN A 156 -13.17 0.77 -4.14
C GLN A 156 -14.14 -0.38 -4.50
N ASN A 157 -13.79 -1.18 -5.50
CA ASN A 157 -14.61 -2.32 -5.90
C ASN A 157 -14.74 -3.35 -4.78
N VAL A 158 -13.61 -3.77 -4.19
CA VAL A 158 -13.58 -4.73 -3.09
C VAL A 158 -14.30 -4.19 -1.84
N LYS A 159 -14.16 -2.89 -1.55
CA LYS A 159 -14.88 -2.22 -0.46
C LYS A 159 -16.39 -2.28 -0.66
N ASN A 160 -16.86 -1.94 -1.85
CA ASN A 160 -18.31 -1.95 -2.16
C ASN A 160 -18.88 -3.36 -2.05
N GLU A 161 -18.19 -4.37 -2.57
CA GLU A 161 -18.58 -5.77 -2.48
C GLU A 161 -18.62 -6.25 -1.03
N TYR A 162 -17.61 -5.90 -0.23
CA TYR A 162 -17.57 -6.23 1.19
C TYR A 162 -18.76 -5.59 1.95
N LEU A 163 -19.07 -4.32 1.69
CA LEU A 163 -20.19 -3.64 2.33
C LEU A 163 -21.54 -4.27 1.95
N GLN A 164 -21.70 -4.73 0.71
CA GLN A 164 -22.89 -5.46 0.26
C GLN A 164 -23.02 -6.84 0.91
N SER A 165 -21.91 -7.48 1.24
CA SER A 165 -21.90 -8.80 1.88
C SER A 165 -22.19 -8.76 3.39
N VAL A 166 -22.09 -7.60 4.02
CA VAL A 166 -22.30 -7.40 5.47
C VAL A 166 -23.67 -6.84 5.79
N ASN A 167 -24.34 -6.24 4.80
CA ASN A 167 -25.75 -5.78 4.88
C ASN A 167 -26.69 -6.91 4.49
#